data_eca0f2cacc4759faaab901064b2fc117
#
_entry.id   eca0f2cacc4759faaab901064b2fc117
#
_cell.length_a   1.000
_cell.length_b   1.000
_cell.length_c   1.000
_cell.angle_alpha   90.00
_cell.angle_beta   90.00
_cell.angle_gamma   90.00
#
_symmetry.space_group_name_H-M   'P 1'
#
loop_
_entity.id
_entity.type
_entity.pdbx_description
1 polymer ?
#
loop_
_entity_poly.entity_id
_entity_poly.type
_entity_poly.pdbx_seq_one_letter_code
_entity_poly.pdbx_strand_id
1 'polypeptide(L)'
;PIISIIIPLRLVSIGYTNEQALSIFGVAMGMTFPLLYIPSTLIGALSMTLIPDLSSALSTQNYTDINTRINFSMKFALFVAFLFAPVFYALGSPIGEFLYSNTQSGVFLTYASPLVIPICVTGITTSCLNALNLEVKSFRNYLISSVFLFFSIIFLTKSLGILSLVWGMGASLVMAIILNIRLLNKKLNSN
;
A
#
# COMPACT_ATOMS: atom_id res chain seq x y z
N PRO A 1 2.22 12.46 -9.40
CA PRO A 1 3.01 13.53 -10.08
C PRO A 1 4.08 14.14 -9.17
N ILE A 2 3.75 14.58 -7.93
CA ILE A 2 4.72 15.27 -7.04
C ILE A 2 5.92 14.37 -6.69
N ILE A 3 5.69 13.12 -6.35
CA ILE A 3 6.71 12.13 -5.99
C ILE A 3 7.69 11.90 -7.15
N SER A 4 7.19 11.87 -8.39
CA SER A 4 8.02 11.67 -9.58
C SER A 4 8.97 12.83 -9.89
N ILE A 5 8.77 13.97 -9.25
CA ILE A 5 9.69 15.11 -9.35
C ILE A 5 10.62 15.13 -8.14
N ILE A 6 10.10 14.95 -6.93
CA ILE A 6 10.87 15.11 -5.70
C ILE A 6 11.93 14.01 -5.55
N ILE A 7 11.63 12.74 -5.85
CA ILE A 7 12.58 11.64 -5.65
C ILE A 7 13.82 11.79 -6.56
N PRO A 8 13.70 11.99 -7.89
CA PRO A 8 14.88 12.19 -8.73
C PRO A 8 15.71 13.41 -8.28
N LEU A 9 15.07 14.55 -7.95
CA LEU A 9 15.77 15.72 -7.45
C LEU A 9 16.55 15.43 -6.14
N ARG A 10 15.97 14.65 -5.24
CA ARG A 10 16.64 14.24 -4.01
C ARG A 10 17.80 13.29 -4.27
N LEU A 11 17.66 12.34 -5.21
CA LEU A 11 18.76 11.46 -5.61
C LEU A 11 19.93 12.25 -6.21
N VAL A 12 19.64 13.25 -7.04
CA VAL A 12 20.68 14.14 -7.59
C VAL A 12 21.37 14.91 -6.47
N SER A 13 20.64 15.38 -5.45
CA SER A 13 21.23 16.12 -4.32
C SER A 13 22.19 15.31 -3.44
N ILE A 14 22.20 13.99 -3.57
CA ILE A 14 23.11 13.07 -2.87
C ILE A 14 24.21 12.49 -3.76
N GLY A 15 24.37 13.01 -4.99
CA GLY A 15 25.50 12.72 -5.85
C GLY A 15 25.22 11.85 -7.07
N TYR A 16 23.97 11.45 -7.34
CA TYR A 16 23.61 10.78 -8.59
C TYR A 16 23.52 11.78 -9.75
N THR A 17 23.86 11.33 -10.96
CA THR A 17 23.57 12.12 -12.16
C THR A 17 22.06 12.15 -12.42
N ASN A 18 21.59 13.12 -13.21
CA ASN A 18 20.17 13.19 -13.59
C ASN A 18 19.69 11.90 -14.27
N GLU A 19 20.51 11.32 -15.15
CA GLU A 19 20.19 10.08 -15.87
C GLU A 19 20.09 8.90 -14.91
N GLN A 20 21.03 8.76 -13.98
CA GLN A 20 21.02 7.71 -12.96
C GLN A 20 19.80 7.84 -12.03
N ALA A 21 19.50 9.05 -11.58
CA ALA A 21 18.35 9.30 -10.69
C ALA A 21 17.03 8.95 -11.37
N LEU A 22 16.85 9.32 -12.64
CA LEU A 22 15.67 8.97 -13.43
C LEU A 22 15.60 7.47 -13.73
N SER A 23 16.73 6.83 -14.04
CA SER A 23 16.80 5.38 -14.25
C SER A 23 16.39 4.60 -13.00
N ILE A 24 16.99 4.92 -11.84
CA ILE A 24 16.67 4.28 -10.56
C ILE A 24 15.17 4.46 -10.21
N PHE A 25 14.66 5.67 -10.37
CA PHE A 25 13.24 5.96 -10.13
C PHE A 25 12.35 5.20 -11.12
N GLY A 26 12.74 5.16 -12.41
CA GLY A 26 12.01 4.42 -13.45
C GLY A 26 11.94 2.92 -13.18
N VAL A 27 13.04 2.30 -12.74
CA VAL A 27 13.07 0.88 -12.33
C VAL A 27 12.14 0.64 -11.15
N ALA A 28 12.19 1.50 -10.13
CA ALA A 28 11.33 1.37 -8.96
C ALA A 28 9.84 1.49 -9.34
N MET A 29 9.44 2.58 -9.99
CA MET A 29 8.05 2.90 -10.26
C MET A 29 7.47 2.19 -11.47
N GLY A 30 8.29 1.93 -12.49
CA GLY A 30 7.84 1.32 -13.75
C GLY A 30 7.91 -0.20 -13.77
N MET A 31 8.81 -0.80 -13.01
CA MET A 31 9.02 -2.26 -13.00
C MET A 31 8.60 -2.89 -11.68
N THR A 32 9.08 -2.38 -10.55
CA THR A 32 8.89 -3.02 -9.24
C THR A 32 7.50 -2.78 -8.66
N PHE A 33 7.02 -1.53 -8.64
CA PHE A 33 5.72 -1.22 -8.04
C PHE A 33 4.54 -1.92 -8.72
N PRO A 34 4.45 -2.04 -10.06
CA PRO A 34 3.41 -2.84 -10.70
C PRO A 34 3.33 -4.27 -10.17
N LEU A 35 4.48 -4.92 -9.93
CA LEU A 35 4.52 -6.27 -9.35
C LEU A 35 4.02 -6.29 -7.91
N LEU A 36 4.44 -5.32 -7.08
CA LEU A 36 3.98 -5.20 -5.70
C LEU A 36 2.47 -5.03 -5.57
N TYR A 37 1.83 -4.42 -6.58
CA TYR A 37 0.38 -4.21 -6.58
C TYR A 37 -0.42 -5.40 -7.13
N ILE A 38 0.21 -6.45 -7.70
CA ILE A 38 -0.50 -7.64 -8.17
C ILE A 38 -1.41 -8.24 -7.08
N PRO A 39 -0.95 -8.47 -5.83
CA PRO A 39 -1.81 -9.02 -4.78
C PRO A 39 -3.03 -8.13 -4.48
N SER A 40 -2.90 -6.81 -4.66
CA SER A 40 -4.00 -5.89 -4.41
C SER A 40 -5.14 -6.01 -5.42
N THR A 41 -4.93 -6.62 -6.59
CA THR A 41 -6.01 -6.91 -7.54
C THR A 41 -7.00 -7.93 -6.98
N LEU A 42 -6.52 -8.91 -6.20
CA LEU A 42 -7.37 -9.86 -5.49
C LEU A 42 -8.21 -9.17 -4.41
N ILE A 43 -7.61 -8.19 -3.71
CA ILE A 43 -8.33 -7.35 -2.75
C ILE A 43 -9.39 -6.50 -3.45
N GLY A 44 -9.08 -5.96 -4.63
CA GLY A 44 -10.03 -5.23 -5.48
C GLY A 44 -11.22 -6.09 -5.88
N ALA A 45 -10.97 -7.33 -6.34
CA ALA A 45 -12.02 -8.27 -6.70
C ALA A 45 -12.94 -8.62 -5.51
N LEU A 46 -12.37 -8.88 -4.32
CA LEU A 46 -13.16 -9.07 -3.10
C LEU A 46 -13.97 -7.82 -2.75
N SER A 47 -13.41 -6.63 -2.93
CA SER A 47 -14.07 -5.37 -2.60
C SER A 47 -15.32 -5.13 -3.46
N MET A 48 -15.35 -5.62 -4.71
CA MET A 48 -16.51 -5.49 -5.60
C MET A 48 -17.75 -6.19 -5.05
N THR A 49 -17.58 -7.29 -4.31
CA THR A 49 -18.69 -8.00 -3.66
C THR A 49 -18.92 -7.49 -2.24
N LEU A 50 -17.86 -7.18 -1.53
CA LEU A 50 -17.92 -6.73 -0.14
C LEU A 50 -18.65 -5.41 0.03
N ILE A 51 -18.43 -4.44 -0.86
CA ILE A 51 -19.03 -3.10 -0.75
C ILE A 51 -20.57 -3.15 -0.77
N PRO A 52 -21.24 -3.76 -1.76
CA PRO A 52 -22.69 -3.85 -1.75
C PRO A 52 -23.23 -4.67 -0.56
N ASP A 53 -22.54 -5.74 -0.19
CA ASP A 53 -22.92 -6.59 0.95
C ASP A 53 -22.92 -5.82 2.28
N LEU A 54 -21.84 -5.06 2.54
CA LEU A 54 -21.75 -4.23 3.74
C LEU A 54 -22.76 -3.07 3.73
N SER A 55 -22.99 -2.47 2.56
CA SER A 55 -23.98 -1.40 2.42
C SER A 55 -25.40 -1.91 2.67
N SER A 56 -25.73 -3.12 2.22
CA SER A 56 -27.01 -3.79 2.50
C SER A 56 -27.15 -4.10 3.99
N ALA A 57 -26.13 -4.68 4.62
CA ALA A 57 -26.14 -4.95 6.06
C ALA A 57 -26.27 -3.66 6.90
N LEU A 58 -25.69 -2.56 6.42
CA LEU A 58 -25.82 -1.24 7.05
C LEU A 58 -27.27 -0.72 6.98
N SER A 59 -27.95 -0.89 5.84
CA SER A 59 -29.34 -0.44 5.67
C SER A 59 -30.31 -1.18 6.58
N THR A 60 -30.02 -2.44 6.89
CA THR A 60 -30.79 -3.27 7.83
C THR A 60 -30.31 -3.15 9.29
N GLN A 61 -29.33 -2.31 9.57
CA GLN A 61 -28.71 -2.12 10.89
C GLN A 61 -28.17 -3.42 11.52
N ASN A 62 -27.77 -4.39 10.69
CA ASN A 62 -27.22 -5.67 11.15
C ASN A 62 -25.71 -5.56 11.41
N TYR A 63 -25.34 -4.96 12.54
CA TYR A 63 -23.94 -4.76 12.92
C TYR A 63 -23.16 -6.05 13.18
N THR A 64 -23.83 -7.13 13.55
CA THR A 64 -23.20 -8.45 13.72
C THR A 64 -22.72 -8.99 12.37
N ASP A 65 -23.54 -8.89 11.35
CA ASP A 65 -23.18 -9.31 9.98
C ASP A 65 -22.06 -8.42 9.42
N ILE A 66 -22.15 -7.08 9.61
CA ILE A 66 -21.08 -6.13 9.22
C ILE A 66 -19.74 -6.55 9.84
N ASN A 67 -19.70 -6.81 11.14
CA ASN A 67 -18.47 -7.17 11.84
C ASN A 67 -17.89 -8.49 11.33
N THR A 68 -18.76 -9.49 11.09
CA THR A 68 -18.35 -10.80 10.54
C THR A 68 -17.73 -10.66 9.17
N ARG A 69 -18.32 -9.86 8.28
CA ARG A 69 -17.83 -9.62 6.92
C ARG A 69 -16.51 -8.82 6.92
N ILE A 70 -16.37 -7.80 7.76
CA ILE A 70 -15.13 -7.05 7.93
C ILE A 70 -14.02 -7.99 8.43
N ASN A 71 -14.28 -8.80 9.46
CA ASN A 71 -13.29 -9.74 9.99
C ASN A 71 -12.87 -10.79 8.96
N PHE A 72 -13.80 -11.34 8.19
CA PHE A 72 -13.50 -12.26 7.09
C PHE A 72 -12.58 -11.59 6.06
N SER A 73 -12.94 -10.38 5.63
CA SER A 73 -12.20 -9.65 4.60
C SER A 73 -10.79 -9.26 5.07
N MET A 74 -10.63 -8.91 6.36
CA MET A 74 -9.31 -8.65 6.95
C MET A 74 -8.45 -9.91 6.98
N LYS A 75 -9.01 -11.06 7.36
CA LYS A 75 -8.30 -12.36 7.33
C LYS A 75 -7.89 -12.74 5.91
N PHE A 76 -8.77 -12.52 4.94
CA PHE A 76 -8.46 -12.76 3.52
C PHE A 76 -7.33 -11.85 3.02
N ALA A 77 -7.37 -10.56 3.36
CA ALA A 77 -6.30 -9.62 2.99
C ALA A 77 -4.94 -10.03 3.58
N LEU A 78 -4.92 -10.45 4.84
CA LEU A 78 -3.71 -10.96 5.48
C LEU A 78 -3.24 -12.28 4.84
N PHE A 79 -4.16 -13.19 4.52
CA PHE A 79 -3.83 -14.44 3.83
C PHE A 79 -3.15 -14.16 2.48
N VAL A 80 -3.73 -13.29 1.65
CA VAL A 80 -3.15 -12.88 0.36
C VAL A 80 -1.77 -12.23 0.59
N ALA A 81 -1.66 -11.33 1.55
CA ALA A 81 -0.41 -10.65 1.84
C ALA A 81 0.70 -11.61 2.29
N PHE A 82 0.39 -12.55 3.18
CA PHE A 82 1.36 -13.56 3.65
C PHE A 82 1.67 -14.63 2.60
N LEU A 83 0.83 -14.81 1.60
CA LEU A 83 1.13 -15.66 0.46
C LEU A 83 2.16 -15.00 -0.46
N PHE A 84 1.98 -13.73 -0.79
CA PHE A 84 2.81 -13.04 -1.80
C PHE A 84 4.09 -12.42 -1.23
N ALA A 85 4.07 -11.88 -0.01
CA ALA A 85 5.23 -11.19 0.55
C ALA A 85 6.47 -12.09 0.66
N PRO A 86 6.39 -13.35 1.16
CA PRO A 86 7.53 -14.26 1.17
C PRO A 86 8.00 -14.66 -0.23
N VAL A 87 7.07 -14.81 -1.18
CA VAL A 87 7.38 -15.13 -2.58
C VAL A 87 8.19 -14.00 -3.22
N PHE A 88 7.76 -12.74 -3.05
CA PHE A 88 8.50 -11.58 -3.56
C PHE A 88 9.82 -11.36 -2.82
N TYR A 89 9.90 -11.73 -1.55
CA TYR A 89 11.14 -11.69 -0.80
C TYR A 89 12.16 -12.73 -1.32
N ALA A 90 11.73 -13.96 -1.48
CA ALA A 90 12.62 -15.07 -1.87
C ALA A 90 12.94 -15.06 -3.38
N LEU A 91 11.96 -14.72 -4.22
CA LEU A 91 12.07 -14.80 -5.68
C LEU A 91 12.14 -13.42 -6.36
N GLY A 92 12.30 -12.33 -5.61
CA GLY A 92 12.30 -10.98 -6.19
C GLY A 92 13.34 -10.82 -7.29
N SER A 93 14.60 -11.23 -7.05
CA SER A 93 15.67 -11.14 -8.06
C SER A 93 15.38 -12.00 -9.29
N PRO A 94 15.04 -13.30 -9.20
CA PRO A 94 14.61 -14.09 -10.35
C PRO A 94 13.42 -13.49 -11.11
N ILE A 95 12.43 -12.95 -10.41
CA ILE A 95 11.24 -12.34 -11.04
C ILE A 95 11.64 -11.11 -11.86
N GLY A 96 12.46 -10.22 -11.28
CA GLY A 96 12.93 -9.02 -11.97
C GLY A 96 13.76 -9.33 -13.22
N GLU A 97 14.64 -10.32 -13.12
CA GLU A 97 15.44 -10.79 -14.25
C GLU A 97 14.58 -11.41 -15.35
N PHE A 98 13.66 -12.29 -14.97
CA PHE A 98 12.79 -13.00 -15.92
C PHE A 98 11.82 -12.07 -16.66
N LEU A 99 11.20 -11.11 -15.94
CA LEU A 99 10.17 -10.25 -16.53
C LEU A 99 10.73 -9.02 -17.25
N TYR A 100 11.83 -8.46 -16.73
CA TYR A 100 12.35 -7.19 -17.22
C TYR A 100 13.81 -7.25 -17.69
N SER A 101 14.45 -8.42 -17.62
CA SER A 101 15.90 -8.56 -17.87
C SER A 101 16.70 -7.51 -17.06
N ASN A 102 16.25 -7.26 -15.83
CA ASN A 102 16.79 -6.20 -14.97
C ASN A 102 16.90 -6.70 -13.53
N THR A 103 18.11 -7.04 -13.13
CA THR A 103 18.42 -7.53 -11.79
C THR A 103 18.12 -6.48 -10.70
N GLN A 104 18.26 -5.19 -11.01
CA GLN A 104 18.03 -4.11 -10.06
C GLN A 104 16.54 -4.02 -9.67
N SER A 105 15.62 -4.25 -10.62
CA SER A 105 14.18 -4.28 -10.34
C SER A 105 13.81 -5.41 -9.38
N GLY A 106 14.46 -6.57 -9.53
CA GLY A 106 14.25 -7.72 -8.66
C GLY A 106 14.80 -7.51 -7.25
N VAL A 107 15.98 -6.94 -7.13
CA VAL A 107 16.56 -6.56 -5.83
C VAL A 107 15.66 -5.56 -5.11
N PHE A 108 15.15 -4.56 -5.83
CA PHE A 108 14.22 -3.59 -5.25
C PHE A 108 12.90 -4.24 -4.85
N LEU A 109 12.39 -5.22 -5.63
CA LEU A 109 11.20 -6.01 -5.27
C LEU A 109 11.40 -6.79 -3.97
N THR A 110 12.57 -7.41 -3.77
CA THR A 110 12.93 -8.11 -2.54
C THR A 110 12.84 -7.17 -1.33
N TYR A 111 13.47 -5.98 -1.39
CA TYR A 111 13.40 -5.01 -0.30
C TYR A 111 12.01 -4.41 -0.08
N ALA A 112 11.22 -4.28 -1.13
CA ALA A 112 9.88 -3.72 -1.07
C ALA A 112 8.79 -4.76 -0.73
N SER A 113 9.11 -6.06 -0.75
CA SER A 113 8.15 -7.15 -0.50
C SER A 113 7.34 -7.02 0.79
N PRO A 114 7.88 -6.52 1.94
CA PRO A 114 7.08 -6.34 3.15
C PRO A 114 5.93 -5.33 2.99
N LEU A 115 6.01 -4.44 1.99
CA LEU A 115 4.94 -3.48 1.69
C LEU A 115 3.65 -4.15 1.22
N VAL A 116 3.71 -5.39 0.71
CA VAL A 116 2.52 -6.14 0.29
C VAL A 116 1.51 -6.25 1.42
N ILE A 117 1.98 -6.43 2.67
CA ILE A 117 1.12 -6.55 3.84
C ILE A 117 0.29 -5.26 4.06
N PRO A 118 0.90 -4.09 4.27
CA PRO A 118 0.13 -2.88 4.47
C PRO A 118 -0.64 -2.44 3.20
N ILE A 119 -0.21 -2.76 1.99
CA ILE A 119 -0.96 -2.50 0.75
C ILE A 119 -2.30 -3.24 0.78
N CYS A 120 -2.30 -4.55 1.03
CA CYS A 120 -3.53 -5.37 1.06
C CYS A 120 -4.47 -4.94 2.20
N VAL A 121 -3.93 -4.70 3.39
CA VAL A 121 -4.73 -4.31 4.57
C VAL A 121 -5.32 -2.90 4.39
N THR A 122 -4.57 -1.95 3.84
CA THR A 122 -5.11 -0.60 3.54
C THR A 122 -6.23 -0.69 2.50
N GLY A 123 -6.04 -1.50 1.45
CA GLY A 123 -7.06 -1.70 0.42
C GLY A 123 -8.39 -2.15 1.01
N ILE A 124 -8.39 -3.20 1.83
CA ILE A 124 -9.63 -3.73 2.42
C ILE A 124 -10.25 -2.77 3.45
N THR A 125 -9.44 -2.13 4.31
CA THR A 125 -9.97 -1.18 5.30
C THR A 125 -10.58 0.05 4.64
N THR A 126 -10.02 0.51 3.53
CA THR A 126 -10.59 1.59 2.71
C THR A 126 -11.92 1.16 2.09
N SER A 127 -11.99 -0.05 1.52
CA SER A 127 -13.22 -0.60 0.94
C SER A 127 -14.34 -0.74 1.98
N CYS A 128 -14.01 -1.21 3.19
CA CYS A 128 -14.97 -1.27 4.30
C CYS A 128 -15.49 0.12 4.70
N LEU A 129 -14.61 1.13 4.79
CA LEU A 129 -15.03 2.50 5.11
C LEU A 129 -15.93 3.09 4.03
N ASN A 130 -15.62 2.85 2.76
CA ASN A 130 -16.44 3.31 1.64
C ASN A 130 -17.84 2.67 1.68
N ALA A 131 -17.92 1.36 1.95
CA ALA A 131 -19.19 0.64 2.11
C ALA A 131 -20.06 1.17 3.27
N LEU A 132 -19.42 1.72 4.30
CA LEU A 132 -20.10 2.30 5.48
C LEU A 132 -20.38 3.81 5.34
N ASN A 133 -20.29 4.38 4.14
CA ASN A 133 -20.49 5.82 3.85
C ASN A 133 -19.50 6.72 4.62
N LEU A 134 -18.26 6.27 4.77
CA LEU A 134 -17.18 6.99 5.45
C LEU A 134 -16.04 7.37 4.49
N GLU A 135 -16.29 7.44 3.19
CA GLU A 135 -15.29 7.69 2.13
C GLU A 135 -14.53 9.00 2.34
N VAL A 136 -15.24 10.08 2.70
CA VAL A 136 -14.62 11.40 2.97
C VAL A 136 -13.65 11.32 4.15
N LYS A 137 -14.00 10.56 5.18
CA LYS A 137 -13.13 10.36 6.35
C LYS A 137 -11.95 9.45 6.00
N SER A 138 -12.17 8.43 5.18
CA SER A 138 -11.11 7.57 4.64
C SER A 138 -10.11 8.38 3.81
N PHE A 139 -10.59 9.24 2.92
CA PHE A 139 -9.75 10.13 2.14
C PHE A 139 -8.93 11.09 3.02
N ARG A 140 -9.53 11.66 4.05
CA ARG A 140 -8.80 12.48 5.04
C ARG A 140 -7.70 11.68 5.74
N ASN A 141 -7.97 10.45 6.15
CA ASN A 141 -6.97 9.56 6.76
C ASN A 141 -5.80 9.31 5.80
N TYR A 142 -6.08 9.09 4.51
CA TYR A 142 -5.06 8.95 3.48
C TYR A 142 -4.20 10.22 3.34
N LEU A 143 -4.81 11.41 3.32
CA LEU A 143 -4.07 12.68 3.25
C LEU A 143 -3.15 12.88 4.47
N ILE A 144 -3.65 12.61 5.68
CA ILE A 144 -2.84 12.68 6.91
C ILE A 144 -1.67 11.70 6.83
N SER A 145 -1.93 10.48 6.38
CA SER A 145 -0.91 9.44 6.28
C SER A 145 0.15 9.74 5.23
N SER A 146 -0.21 10.43 4.14
CA SER A 146 0.73 10.79 3.07
C SER A 146 1.84 11.75 3.53
N VAL A 147 1.62 12.48 4.64
CA VAL A 147 2.66 13.33 5.24
C VAL A 147 3.89 12.52 5.63
N PHE A 148 3.70 11.28 6.13
CA PHE A 148 4.82 10.40 6.48
C PHE A 148 5.66 10.00 5.28
N LEU A 149 5.01 9.78 4.12
CA LEU A 149 5.71 9.50 2.87
C LEU A 149 6.58 10.68 2.45
N PHE A 150 6.00 11.88 2.42
CA PHE A 150 6.75 13.09 2.06
C PHE A 150 7.89 13.37 3.02
N PHE A 151 7.65 13.24 4.33
CA PHE A 151 8.68 13.39 5.35
C PHE A 151 9.84 12.40 5.10
N SER A 152 9.54 11.13 4.85
CA SER A 152 10.54 10.11 4.56
C SER A 152 11.37 10.47 3.31
N ILE A 153 10.72 10.86 2.22
CA ILE A 153 11.42 11.24 0.98
C ILE A 153 12.35 12.43 1.22
N ILE A 154 11.91 13.42 1.99
CA ILE A 154 12.70 14.64 2.22
C ILE A 154 13.89 14.36 3.13
N PHE A 155 13.73 13.60 4.19
CA PHE A 155 14.75 13.45 5.25
C PHE A 155 15.56 12.15 5.12
N LEU A 156 14.93 11.02 4.71
CA LEU A 156 15.61 9.73 4.68
C LEU A 156 16.32 9.44 3.36
N THR A 157 16.02 10.14 2.26
CA THR A 157 16.70 9.89 0.97
C THR A 157 18.22 10.09 1.07
N LYS A 158 18.66 11.03 1.92
CA LYS A 158 20.09 11.27 2.15
C LYS A 158 20.82 10.02 2.71
N SER A 159 20.15 9.22 3.52
CA SER A 159 20.76 8.05 4.19
C SER A 159 20.43 6.74 3.48
N LEU A 160 19.24 6.63 2.90
CA LEU A 160 18.68 5.38 2.35
C LEU A 160 18.52 5.40 0.82
N GLY A 161 18.83 6.52 0.16
CA GLY A 161 18.62 6.65 -1.29
C GLY A 161 17.17 6.35 -1.67
N ILE A 162 16.96 5.53 -2.71
CA ILE A 162 15.64 5.16 -3.21
C ILE A 162 14.83 4.32 -2.20
N LEU A 163 15.47 3.62 -1.25
CA LEU A 163 14.78 2.85 -0.21
C LEU A 163 13.97 3.74 0.75
N SER A 164 14.24 5.05 0.81
CA SER A 164 13.41 6.02 1.52
C SER A 164 11.96 6.00 1.05
N LEU A 165 11.71 5.67 -0.23
CA LEU A 165 10.37 5.50 -0.78
C LEU A 165 9.67 4.28 -0.15
N VAL A 166 10.38 3.16 -0.01
CA VAL A 166 9.85 1.92 0.62
C VAL A 166 9.47 2.18 2.07
N TRP A 167 10.38 2.75 2.85
CA TRP A 167 10.15 3.05 4.25
C TRP A 167 9.05 4.11 4.46
N GLY A 168 9.06 5.16 3.63
CA GLY A 168 8.05 6.22 3.69
C GLY A 168 6.65 5.72 3.32
N MET A 169 6.58 4.88 2.29
CA MET A 169 5.32 4.25 1.89
C MET A 169 4.83 3.27 2.95
N GLY A 170 5.72 2.47 3.53
CA GLY A 170 5.39 1.58 4.65
C GLY A 170 4.81 2.33 5.84
N ALA A 171 5.50 3.38 6.29
CA ALA A 171 5.03 4.22 7.40
C ALA A 171 3.69 4.90 7.10
N SER A 172 3.51 5.44 5.89
CA SER A 172 2.26 6.04 5.43
C SER A 172 1.11 5.04 5.44
N LEU A 173 1.30 3.84 4.87
CA LEU A 173 0.28 2.80 4.82
C LEU A 173 -0.08 2.29 6.23
N VAL A 174 0.90 2.06 7.10
CA VAL A 174 0.65 1.66 8.49
C VAL A 174 -0.15 2.72 9.24
N MET A 175 0.18 4.00 9.06
CA MET A 175 -0.60 5.08 9.66
C MET A 175 -2.03 5.13 9.11
N ALA A 176 -2.22 4.94 7.80
CA ALA A 176 -3.53 4.86 7.20
C ALA A 176 -4.36 3.70 7.79
N ILE A 177 -3.75 2.52 7.96
CA ILE A 177 -4.40 1.35 8.59
C ILE A 177 -4.86 1.68 10.00
N ILE A 178 -3.97 2.27 10.83
CA ILE A 178 -4.30 2.64 12.22
C ILE A 178 -5.50 3.59 12.25
N LEU A 179 -5.50 4.63 11.41
CA LEU A 179 -6.59 5.60 11.35
C LEU A 179 -7.89 4.97 10.83
N ASN A 180 -7.81 4.11 9.81
CA ASN A 180 -8.97 3.43 9.25
C ASN A 180 -9.59 2.44 10.24
N ILE A 181 -8.78 1.62 10.93
CA ILE A 181 -9.27 0.68 11.95
C ILE A 181 -9.90 1.43 13.13
N ARG A 182 -9.29 2.52 13.60
CA ARG A 182 -9.89 3.36 14.65
C ARG A 182 -11.26 3.91 14.24
N LEU A 183 -11.38 4.33 12.97
CA LEU A 183 -12.63 4.85 12.44
C LEU A 183 -13.70 3.75 12.30
N LEU A 184 -13.33 2.55 11.84
CA LEU A 184 -14.20 1.38 11.77
C LEU A 184 -14.72 1.00 13.16
N ASN A 185 -13.80 0.85 14.14
CA ASN A 185 -14.17 0.49 15.52
C ASN A 185 -15.10 1.55 16.15
N LYS A 186 -14.82 2.84 15.90
CA LYS A 186 -15.70 3.91 16.39
C LYS A 186 -17.10 3.79 15.79
N LYS A 187 -17.23 3.47 14.50
CA LYS A 187 -18.52 3.32 13.83
C LYS A 187 -19.29 2.10 14.34
N LEU A 188 -18.61 0.98 14.61
CA LEU A 188 -19.22 -0.27 15.08
C LEU A 188 -19.62 -0.20 16.56
N ASN A 189 -18.85 0.50 17.40
CA ASN A 189 -19.11 0.61 18.84
C ASN A 189 -20.09 1.74 19.21
N SER A 190 -20.43 2.63 18.26
CA SER A 190 -21.35 3.75 18.50
C SER A 190 -22.81 3.40 18.18
N ASN A 191 -23.07 2.18 17.80
CA ASN A 191 -24.38 1.63 17.46
C ASN A 191 -24.55 0.25 18.08
#